data_b2a25c0177a5f8c1128bc025f0e6e6d5
#
_entry.id   b2a25c0177a5f8c1128bc025f0e6e6d5
#
_cell.length_a   1.000
_cell.length_b   1.000
_cell.length_c   1.000
_cell.angle_alpha   90.00
_cell.angle_beta   90.00
_cell.angle_gamma   90.00
#
_symmetry.space_group_name_H-M   'P 1'
#
loop_
_entity.id
_entity.type
_entity.pdbx_description
1 polymer ?
#
loop_
_entity_poly.entity_id
_entity_poly.type
_entity_poly.pdbx_seq_one_letter_code
_entity_poly.pdbx_strand_id
1 'polypeptide(L)'
;MTNPTTSEQALVIGLVSVSDRASGGVYEDKGIPALHEWLAQAITTPFRVETRLIPDERAEIERTLVDLVDNARCHLVLTTGGTGPARRDVTPEATLAVATKEMPGFGEQMRQISLRFVPTAILSRQTAVIRETLDHAALIMNLPGQPKSIKETLEGLKDDAGNTVVGGIFAAVPYCIDLIKGPYIETNPAISKTFRPKSALRPPAA
;
A
#
# COMPACT_ATOMS: atom_id res chain seq x y z
N MET A 1 -16.10 -36.39 5.96
CA MET A 1 -16.17 -35.07 6.56
C MET A 1 -15.57 -34.10 5.52
N THR A 2 -16.45 -33.45 4.78
CA THR A 2 -16.07 -32.49 3.74
C THR A 2 -15.55 -31.21 4.43
N ASN A 3 -14.28 -30.89 4.21
CA ASN A 3 -13.73 -29.59 4.59
C ASN A 3 -14.60 -28.48 3.99
N PRO A 4 -14.97 -27.46 4.77
CA PRO A 4 -15.64 -26.30 4.19
C PRO A 4 -14.64 -25.64 3.26
N THR A 5 -14.98 -25.57 1.98
CA THR A 5 -14.34 -24.71 0.97
C THR A 5 -14.36 -23.30 1.55
N THR A 6 -13.22 -22.81 1.97
CA THR A 6 -13.03 -21.37 2.29
C THR A 6 -13.43 -20.63 1.03
N SER A 7 -14.56 -19.92 1.07
CA SER A 7 -14.94 -18.99 -0.01
C SER A 7 -13.72 -18.04 -0.16
N GLU A 8 -13.05 -18.12 -1.29
CA GLU A 8 -11.93 -17.22 -1.57
C GLU A 8 -12.45 -15.78 -1.48
N GLN A 9 -12.06 -15.11 -0.43
CA GLN A 9 -12.45 -13.74 -0.20
C GLN A 9 -11.84 -12.90 -1.32
N ALA A 10 -12.67 -12.20 -2.10
CA ALA A 10 -12.18 -11.38 -3.21
C ALA A 10 -11.23 -10.28 -2.69
N LEU A 11 -10.07 -10.13 -3.32
CA LEU A 11 -9.11 -9.09 -2.96
C LEU A 11 -9.70 -7.69 -3.26
N VAL A 12 -9.72 -6.83 -2.26
CA VAL A 12 -10.17 -5.45 -2.37
C VAL A 12 -9.03 -4.53 -1.97
N ILE A 13 -8.74 -3.53 -2.82
CA ILE A 13 -7.65 -2.57 -2.61
C ILE A 13 -8.22 -1.16 -2.60
N GLY A 14 -7.95 -0.41 -1.54
CA GLY A 14 -8.26 1.02 -1.44
C GLY A 14 -7.12 1.87 -1.98
N LEU A 15 -7.41 2.85 -2.83
CA LEU A 15 -6.46 3.84 -3.31
C LEU A 15 -6.94 5.24 -2.92
N VAL A 16 -6.12 5.95 -2.18
CA VAL A 16 -6.46 7.29 -1.66
C VAL A 16 -5.41 8.29 -2.13
N SER A 17 -5.84 9.31 -2.87
CA SER A 17 -5.01 10.49 -3.12
C SER A 17 -5.40 11.59 -2.13
N VAL A 18 -4.41 12.04 -1.36
CA VAL A 18 -4.56 13.11 -0.38
C VAL A 18 -3.91 14.37 -0.95
N SER A 19 -4.74 15.34 -1.35
CA SER A 19 -4.27 16.58 -1.98
C SER A 19 -5.34 17.66 -1.99
N ASP A 20 -5.13 18.77 -1.28
CA ASP A 20 -5.98 19.97 -1.34
C ASP A 20 -6.17 20.47 -2.78
N ARG A 21 -5.10 20.46 -3.57
CA ARG A 21 -5.10 21.01 -4.93
C ARG A 21 -5.83 20.11 -5.92
N ALA A 22 -5.63 18.79 -5.83
CA ALA A 22 -6.31 17.87 -6.73
C ALA A 22 -7.80 17.75 -6.35
N SER A 23 -8.13 17.60 -5.08
CA SER A 23 -9.52 17.53 -4.60
C SER A 23 -10.30 18.83 -4.86
N GLY A 24 -9.61 19.98 -4.82
CA GLY A 24 -10.16 21.28 -5.20
C GLY A 24 -10.21 21.57 -6.71
N GLY A 25 -9.83 20.60 -7.57
CA GLY A 25 -9.88 20.75 -9.03
C GLY A 25 -8.81 21.67 -9.64
N VAL A 26 -7.73 21.98 -8.90
CA VAL A 26 -6.63 22.83 -9.40
C VAL A 26 -5.78 22.10 -10.44
N TYR A 27 -5.64 20.79 -10.31
CA TYR A 27 -4.99 19.90 -11.29
C TYR A 27 -5.60 18.50 -11.22
N GLU A 28 -5.37 17.72 -12.28
CA GLU A 28 -5.82 16.34 -12.36
C GLU A 28 -4.96 15.43 -11.44
N ASP A 29 -5.61 14.57 -10.66
CA ASP A 29 -4.90 13.58 -9.86
C ASP A 29 -4.15 12.58 -10.73
N LYS A 30 -2.87 12.39 -10.44
CA LYS A 30 -2.00 11.40 -11.10
C LYS A 30 -1.59 10.24 -10.19
N GLY A 31 -1.91 10.34 -8.91
CA GLY A 31 -1.54 9.34 -7.91
C GLY A 31 -2.36 8.06 -8.05
N ILE A 32 -3.69 8.17 -8.04
CA ILE A 32 -4.59 7.02 -8.19
C ILE A 32 -4.37 6.29 -9.51
N PRO A 33 -4.32 6.98 -10.69
CA PRO A 33 -4.02 6.32 -11.96
C PRO A 33 -2.70 5.56 -11.97
N ALA A 34 -1.63 6.16 -11.45
CA ALA A 34 -0.31 5.52 -11.38
C ALA A 34 -0.30 4.27 -10.49
N LEU A 35 -0.98 4.33 -9.33
CA LEU A 35 -1.14 3.18 -8.45
C LEU A 35 -1.95 2.07 -9.10
N HIS A 36 -3.07 2.41 -9.73
CA HIS A 36 -3.94 1.44 -10.40
C HIS A 36 -3.22 0.73 -11.55
N GLU A 37 -2.53 1.49 -12.41
CA GLU A 37 -1.75 0.93 -13.51
C GLU A 37 -0.65 -0.02 -13.01
N TRP A 38 0.07 0.40 -11.96
CA TRP A 38 1.13 -0.43 -11.38
C TRP A 38 0.57 -1.72 -10.78
N LEU A 39 -0.50 -1.65 -10.01
CA LEU A 39 -1.14 -2.83 -9.40
C LEU A 39 -1.66 -3.81 -10.45
N ALA A 40 -2.23 -3.32 -11.54
CA ALA A 40 -2.71 -4.14 -12.65
C ALA A 40 -1.58 -4.93 -13.34
N GLN A 41 -0.34 -4.41 -13.32
CA GLN A 41 0.84 -5.11 -13.84
C GLN A 41 1.46 -6.06 -12.82
N ALA A 42 1.42 -5.69 -11.53
CA ALA A 42 2.13 -6.37 -10.46
C ALA A 42 1.35 -7.52 -9.83
N ILE A 43 0.02 -7.46 -9.78
CA ILE A 43 -0.84 -8.48 -9.16
C ILE A 43 -1.52 -9.31 -10.24
N THR A 44 -1.44 -10.64 -10.10
CA THR A 44 -2.11 -11.60 -11.00
C THR A 44 -3.41 -12.14 -10.42
N THR A 45 -3.56 -12.11 -9.08
CA THR A 45 -4.84 -12.41 -8.41
C THR A 45 -5.90 -11.38 -8.81
N PRO A 46 -7.12 -11.78 -9.20
CA PRO A 46 -8.20 -10.84 -9.47
C PRO A 46 -8.50 -9.95 -8.25
N PHE A 47 -8.64 -8.65 -8.48
CA PHE A 47 -8.95 -7.68 -7.44
C PHE A 47 -9.92 -6.60 -7.92
N ARG A 48 -10.60 -5.95 -6.98
CA ARG A 48 -11.36 -4.73 -7.23
C ARG A 48 -10.75 -3.55 -6.48
N VAL A 49 -10.99 -2.36 -6.97
CA VAL A 49 -10.41 -1.13 -6.43
C VAL A 49 -11.51 -0.20 -5.93
N GLU A 50 -11.30 0.37 -4.74
CA GLU A 50 -12.05 1.47 -4.17
C GLU A 50 -11.18 2.72 -4.18
N THR A 51 -11.63 3.80 -4.81
CA THR A 51 -10.82 5.03 -4.93
C THR A 51 -11.41 6.19 -4.15
N ARG A 52 -10.56 7.03 -3.56
CA ARG A 52 -10.96 8.28 -2.90
C ARG A 52 -9.94 9.37 -3.22
N LEU A 53 -10.43 10.55 -3.60
CA LEU A 53 -9.64 11.77 -3.76
C LEU A 53 -10.13 12.78 -2.72
N ILE A 54 -9.28 13.11 -1.76
CA ILE A 54 -9.65 13.88 -0.56
C ILE A 54 -8.65 15.01 -0.28
N PRO A 55 -9.05 16.06 0.45
CA PRO A 55 -8.15 17.13 0.89
C PRO A 55 -7.20 16.64 1.99
N ASP A 56 -6.16 17.46 2.24
CA ASP A 56 -5.18 17.26 3.33
C ASP A 56 -5.79 17.65 4.69
N GLU A 57 -6.95 17.06 5.05
CA GLU A 57 -7.66 17.24 6.31
C GLU A 57 -7.62 15.98 7.16
N ARG A 58 -6.97 16.04 8.33
CA ARG A 58 -6.74 14.88 9.20
C ARG A 58 -8.01 14.07 9.48
N ALA A 59 -9.09 14.73 9.89
CA ALA A 59 -10.35 14.06 10.21
C ALA A 59 -11.00 13.41 8.98
N GLU A 60 -10.81 13.97 7.78
CA GLU A 60 -11.28 13.39 6.52
C GLU A 60 -10.48 12.12 6.16
N ILE A 61 -9.15 12.19 6.32
CA ILE A 61 -8.28 11.05 6.07
C ILE A 61 -8.62 9.90 7.04
N GLU A 62 -8.76 10.20 8.35
CA GLU A 62 -9.13 9.19 9.36
C GLU A 62 -10.45 8.50 9.00
N ARG A 63 -11.51 9.27 8.69
CA ARG A 63 -12.82 8.71 8.30
C ARG A 63 -12.72 7.85 7.04
N THR A 64 -11.97 8.31 6.05
CA THR A 64 -11.78 7.60 4.78
C THR A 64 -11.06 6.26 4.98
N LEU A 65 -10.00 6.24 5.79
CA LEU A 65 -9.26 5.01 6.09
C LEU A 65 -10.12 4.01 6.86
N VAL A 66 -10.90 4.48 7.84
CA VAL A 66 -11.87 3.66 8.58
C VAL A 66 -12.93 3.10 7.64
N ASP A 67 -13.53 3.94 6.78
CA ASP A 67 -14.56 3.50 5.82
C ASP A 67 -14.04 2.43 4.87
N LEU A 68 -12.84 2.62 4.31
CA LEU A 68 -12.23 1.65 3.39
C LEU A 68 -11.96 0.29 4.06
N VAL A 69 -11.54 0.27 5.31
CA VAL A 69 -11.24 -0.97 6.01
C VAL A 69 -12.51 -1.60 6.58
N ASP A 70 -13.30 -0.85 7.33
CA ASP A 70 -14.38 -1.40 8.13
C ASP A 70 -15.64 -1.69 7.29
N ASN A 71 -15.97 -0.82 6.32
CA ASN A 71 -17.18 -0.91 5.50
C ASN A 71 -16.90 -1.48 4.10
N ALA A 72 -15.93 -0.92 3.36
CA ALA A 72 -15.59 -1.38 2.01
C ALA A 72 -14.77 -2.69 2.02
N ARG A 73 -14.28 -3.12 3.19
CA ARG A 73 -13.58 -4.39 3.40
C ARG A 73 -12.29 -4.49 2.57
N CYS A 74 -11.58 -3.37 2.40
CA CYS A 74 -10.27 -3.37 1.75
C CYS A 74 -9.26 -4.17 2.59
N HIS A 75 -8.45 -5.00 1.94
CA HIS A 75 -7.36 -5.77 2.56
C HIS A 75 -6.02 -5.02 2.52
N LEU A 76 -5.88 -4.14 1.54
CA LEU A 76 -4.75 -3.25 1.35
C LEU A 76 -5.28 -1.85 1.07
N VAL A 77 -4.78 -0.84 1.78
CA VAL A 77 -5.07 0.57 1.49
C VAL A 77 -3.75 1.29 1.22
N LEU A 78 -3.64 1.90 0.05
CA LEU A 78 -2.49 2.69 -0.37
C LEU A 78 -2.90 4.16 -0.44
N THR A 79 -2.26 5.00 0.35
CA THR A 79 -2.44 6.46 0.24
C THR A 79 -1.26 7.07 -0.49
N THR A 80 -1.47 8.17 -1.20
CA THR A 80 -0.41 8.98 -1.82
C THR A 80 -0.65 10.45 -1.50
N GLY A 81 0.41 11.18 -1.11
CA GLY A 81 0.36 12.58 -0.72
C GLY A 81 0.32 12.82 0.79
N GLY A 82 0.55 14.05 1.21
CA GLY A 82 0.50 14.51 2.59
C GLY A 82 1.52 13.87 3.54
N THR A 83 2.68 13.40 3.06
CA THR A 83 3.68 12.65 3.86
C THR A 83 4.96 13.44 4.17
N GLY A 84 5.06 14.70 3.81
CA GLY A 84 6.19 15.57 4.10
C GLY A 84 6.09 16.28 5.46
N PRO A 85 6.98 17.24 5.74
CA PRO A 85 7.03 17.98 7.01
C PRO A 85 6.17 19.25 7.04
N ALA A 86 5.45 19.58 5.97
CA ALA A 86 4.62 20.79 5.93
C ALA A 86 3.43 20.68 6.89
N ARG A 87 2.87 21.82 7.30
CA ARG A 87 1.75 21.84 8.25
C ARG A 87 0.49 21.12 7.76
N ARG A 88 0.31 21.06 6.44
CA ARG A 88 -0.81 20.37 5.79
C ARG A 88 -0.56 18.89 5.55
N ASP A 89 0.70 18.45 5.66
CA ASP A 89 1.05 17.03 5.53
C ASP A 89 0.67 16.29 6.83
N VAL A 90 -0.51 15.74 6.89
CA VAL A 90 -1.07 15.08 8.08
C VAL A 90 -1.46 13.61 7.86
N THR A 91 -1.12 13.06 6.69
CA THR A 91 -1.45 11.69 6.33
C THR A 91 -0.86 10.66 7.32
N PRO A 92 0.41 10.77 7.77
CA PRO A 92 0.96 9.82 8.74
C PRO A 92 0.25 9.85 10.09
N GLU A 93 -0.08 11.06 10.59
CA GLU A 93 -0.79 11.22 11.86
C GLU A 93 -2.20 10.64 11.81
N ALA A 94 -2.92 10.86 10.71
CA ALA A 94 -4.24 10.27 10.50
C ALA A 94 -4.18 8.73 10.41
N THR A 95 -3.16 8.21 9.72
CA THR A 95 -2.95 6.77 9.57
C THR A 95 -2.63 6.11 10.92
N LEU A 96 -1.77 6.72 11.73
CA LEU A 96 -1.43 6.25 13.08
C LEU A 96 -2.63 6.29 14.03
N ALA A 97 -3.51 7.30 13.89
CA ALA A 97 -4.71 7.43 14.73
C ALA A 97 -5.72 6.27 14.54
N VAL A 98 -5.76 5.65 13.36
CA VAL A 98 -6.67 4.54 13.06
C VAL A 98 -6.01 3.16 13.17
N ALA A 99 -4.75 3.12 13.56
CA ALA A 99 -3.93 1.91 13.65
C ALA A 99 -4.29 1.03 14.85
N THR A 100 -4.22 -0.28 14.66
CA THR A 100 -4.16 -1.26 15.75
C THR A 100 -2.73 -1.75 16.00
N LYS A 101 -1.90 -1.76 14.95
CA LYS A 101 -0.46 -2.09 15.01
C LYS A 101 0.33 -1.21 14.05
N GLU A 102 1.48 -0.74 14.49
CA GLU A 102 2.44 -0.06 13.62
C GLU A 102 3.34 -1.06 12.91
N MET A 103 3.68 -0.74 11.65
CA MET A 103 4.57 -1.53 10.79
C MET A 103 5.77 -0.66 10.33
N PRO A 104 6.66 -0.25 11.25
CA PRO A 104 7.69 0.77 10.98
C PRO A 104 8.69 0.36 9.89
N GLY A 105 8.95 -0.94 9.74
CA GLY A 105 9.86 -1.45 8.72
C GLY A 105 9.50 -1.05 7.28
N PHE A 106 8.22 -0.87 6.97
CA PHE A 106 7.82 -0.35 5.66
C PHE A 106 8.30 1.11 5.47
N GLY A 107 8.11 1.97 6.47
CA GLY A 107 8.58 3.36 6.43
C GLY A 107 10.10 3.45 6.33
N GLU A 108 10.82 2.61 7.05
CA GLU A 108 12.29 2.52 6.99
C GLU A 108 12.75 2.13 5.58
N GLN A 109 12.16 1.10 5.00
CA GLN A 109 12.50 0.64 3.65
C GLN A 109 12.17 1.69 2.59
N MET A 110 11.01 2.34 2.68
CA MET A 110 10.64 3.43 1.77
C MET A 110 11.65 4.56 1.78
N ARG A 111 12.12 4.98 2.96
CA ARG A 111 13.16 6.00 3.09
C ARG A 111 14.51 5.55 2.54
N GLN A 112 14.92 4.30 2.78
CA GLN A 112 16.16 3.75 2.20
C GLN A 112 16.16 3.80 0.68
N ILE A 113 15.03 3.45 0.04
CA ILE A 113 14.87 3.53 -1.42
C ILE A 113 14.98 4.99 -1.87
N SER A 114 14.19 5.89 -1.28
CA SER A 114 14.10 7.28 -1.70
C SER A 114 15.40 8.06 -1.51
N LEU A 115 16.18 7.76 -0.46
CA LEU A 115 17.51 8.38 -0.20
C LEU A 115 18.56 8.05 -1.27
N ARG A 116 18.33 7.05 -2.10
CA ARG A 116 19.21 6.77 -3.25
C ARG A 116 19.05 7.78 -4.38
N PHE A 117 17.92 8.50 -4.41
CA PHE A 117 17.61 9.47 -5.45
C PHE A 117 17.76 10.92 -4.98
N VAL A 118 17.28 11.23 -3.77
CA VAL A 118 17.26 12.60 -3.26
C VAL A 118 17.60 12.65 -1.77
N PRO A 119 18.57 13.51 -1.35
CA PRO A 119 18.95 13.62 0.07
C PRO A 119 17.79 14.08 0.97
N THR A 120 16.86 14.86 0.43
CA THR A 120 15.69 15.36 1.18
C THR A 120 14.65 14.30 1.50
N ALA A 121 14.81 13.07 1.01
CA ALA A 121 13.96 11.94 1.40
C ALA A 121 14.02 11.64 2.92
N ILE A 122 15.04 12.11 3.62
CA ILE A 122 15.12 12.06 5.09
C ILE A 122 13.95 12.79 5.77
N LEU A 123 13.32 13.74 5.08
CA LEU A 123 12.17 14.48 5.57
C LEU A 123 10.83 13.71 5.38
N SER A 124 10.86 12.59 4.68
CA SER A 124 9.66 11.77 4.47
C SER A 124 9.23 11.07 5.76
N ARG A 125 7.95 11.21 6.07
CA ARG A 125 7.30 10.61 7.25
C ARG A 125 6.38 9.45 6.90
N GLN A 126 6.62 8.83 5.73
CA GLN A 126 5.90 7.66 5.27
C GLN A 126 5.89 6.56 6.34
N THR A 127 4.73 5.96 6.55
CA THR A 127 4.52 4.89 7.51
C THR A 127 3.59 3.81 6.96
N ALA A 128 3.50 2.70 7.67
CA ALA A 128 2.50 1.68 7.43
C ALA A 128 1.95 1.17 8.76
N VAL A 129 0.69 0.74 8.74
CA VAL A 129 -0.02 0.21 9.90
C VAL A 129 -0.94 -0.93 9.51
N ILE A 130 -1.32 -1.76 10.48
CA ILE A 130 -2.45 -2.66 10.37
C ILE A 130 -3.62 -2.05 11.15
N ARG A 131 -4.81 -2.05 10.53
CA ARG A 131 -6.08 -1.81 11.20
C ARG A 131 -6.86 -3.12 11.25
N GLU A 132 -7.28 -3.52 12.45
CA GLU A 132 -8.06 -4.73 12.70
C GLU A 132 -9.44 -4.36 13.24
N THR A 133 -10.46 -5.08 12.77
CA THR A 133 -11.79 -5.16 13.35
C THR A 133 -12.01 -6.56 13.94
N LEU A 134 -13.20 -6.89 14.41
CA LEU A 134 -13.49 -8.22 14.96
C LEU A 134 -13.28 -9.35 13.93
N ASP A 135 -13.54 -9.08 12.66
CA ASP A 135 -13.64 -10.10 11.61
C ASP A 135 -12.84 -9.75 10.34
N HIS A 136 -12.10 -8.64 10.35
CA HIS A 136 -11.33 -8.16 9.20
C HIS A 136 -10.07 -7.42 9.64
N ALA A 137 -9.05 -7.44 8.77
CA ALA A 137 -7.85 -6.64 8.94
C ALA A 137 -7.33 -6.15 7.59
N ALA A 138 -6.70 -4.99 7.60
CA ALA A 138 -6.07 -4.39 6.42
C ALA A 138 -4.68 -3.85 6.74
N LEU A 139 -3.79 -3.93 5.76
CA LEU A 139 -2.56 -3.18 5.72
C LEU A 139 -2.82 -1.81 5.09
N ILE A 140 -2.47 -0.74 5.78
CA ILE A 140 -2.55 0.64 5.28
C ILE A 140 -1.13 1.17 5.12
N MET A 141 -0.79 1.75 3.96
CA MET A 141 0.55 2.26 3.67
C MET A 141 0.49 3.66 3.06
N ASN A 142 1.32 4.56 3.58
CA ASN A 142 1.46 5.91 3.04
C ASN A 142 2.64 5.97 2.06
N LEU A 143 2.35 6.20 0.80
CA LEU A 143 3.31 6.29 -0.29
C LEU A 143 3.67 7.74 -0.63
N PRO A 144 4.78 7.99 -1.32
CA PRO A 144 5.13 9.35 -1.77
C PRO A 144 4.07 9.90 -2.75
N GLY A 145 3.97 11.24 -2.82
CA GLY A 145 2.99 11.89 -3.70
C GLY A 145 3.39 11.93 -5.18
N GLN A 146 4.63 11.64 -5.54
CA GLN A 146 5.10 11.69 -6.92
C GLN A 146 4.96 10.31 -7.60
N PRO A 147 4.28 10.21 -8.77
CA PRO A 147 4.06 8.93 -9.45
C PRO A 147 5.32 8.10 -9.69
N LYS A 148 6.42 8.75 -10.11
CA LYS A 148 7.72 8.08 -10.28
C LYS A 148 8.22 7.45 -8.97
N SER A 149 8.15 8.20 -7.88
CA SER A 149 8.60 7.72 -6.55
C SER A 149 7.70 6.61 -6.01
N ILE A 150 6.41 6.58 -6.37
CA ILE A 150 5.49 5.48 -6.05
C ILE A 150 6.04 4.17 -6.64
N LYS A 151 6.32 4.15 -7.94
CA LYS A 151 6.85 2.96 -8.62
C LYS A 151 8.18 2.51 -8.01
N GLU A 152 9.13 3.44 -7.85
CA GLU A 152 10.44 3.16 -7.23
C GLU A 152 10.31 2.54 -5.84
N THR A 153 9.38 3.05 -5.03
CA THR A 153 9.12 2.55 -3.68
C THR A 153 8.54 1.14 -3.69
N LEU A 154 7.60 0.88 -4.58
CA LEU A 154 6.92 -0.43 -4.67
C LEU A 154 7.83 -1.52 -5.23
N GLU A 155 8.61 -1.23 -6.27
CA GLU A 155 9.48 -2.19 -6.96
C GLU A 155 10.88 -2.32 -6.35
N GLY A 156 11.38 -1.26 -5.71
CA GLY A 156 12.76 -1.16 -5.26
C GLY A 156 13.73 -0.76 -6.37
N LEU A 157 15.01 -0.99 -6.14
CA LEU A 157 16.09 -0.60 -7.04
C LEU A 157 16.74 -1.81 -7.67
N LYS A 158 17.00 -1.71 -8.96
CA LYS A 158 17.75 -2.70 -9.74
C LYS A 158 19.00 -2.03 -10.32
N ASP A 159 20.07 -2.77 -10.48
CA ASP A 159 21.27 -2.36 -11.23
C ASP A 159 21.03 -2.45 -12.75
N ASP A 160 22.02 -2.02 -13.54
CA ASP A 160 21.96 -2.06 -15.00
C ASP A 160 21.84 -3.49 -15.56
N ALA A 161 22.22 -4.49 -14.78
CA ALA A 161 22.07 -5.91 -15.12
C ALA A 161 20.70 -6.48 -14.71
N GLY A 162 19.84 -5.67 -14.07
CA GLY A 162 18.51 -6.08 -13.61
C GLY A 162 18.48 -6.79 -12.24
N ASN A 163 19.60 -6.86 -11.52
CA ASN A 163 19.65 -7.45 -10.19
C ASN A 163 19.09 -6.48 -9.15
N THR A 164 18.34 -6.99 -8.18
CA THR A 164 17.80 -6.18 -7.09
C THR A 164 18.92 -5.71 -6.16
N VAL A 165 19.15 -4.40 -6.09
CA VAL A 165 20.08 -3.74 -5.17
C VAL A 165 19.41 -3.39 -3.85
N VAL A 166 18.15 -2.92 -3.92
CA VAL A 166 17.31 -2.64 -2.76
C VAL A 166 15.91 -3.16 -3.06
N GLY A 167 15.41 -4.07 -2.23
CA GLY A 167 14.08 -4.65 -2.42
C GLY A 167 12.97 -3.61 -2.26
N GLY A 168 11.97 -3.64 -3.14
CA GLY A 168 10.77 -2.84 -3.02
C GLY A 168 9.88 -3.32 -1.88
N ILE A 169 9.07 -2.41 -1.35
CA ILE A 169 8.20 -2.74 -0.21
C ILE A 169 7.13 -3.76 -0.58
N PHE A 170 6.71 -3.81 -1.85
CA PHE A 170 5.62 -4.69 -2.28
C PHE A 170 5.98 -6.17 -2.19
N ALA A 171 7.26 -6.53 -2.19
CA ALA A 171 7.71 -7.90 -1.99
C ALA A 171 7.22 -8.52 -0.67
N ALA A 172 7.00 -7.72 0.37
CA ALA A 172 6.52 -8.14 1.68
C ALA A 172 4.99 -8.05 1.84
N VAL A 173 4.31 -7.25 1.01
CA VAL A 173 2.87 -6.97 1.14
C VAL A 173 2.01 -8.23 1.08
N PRO A 174 2.15 -9.13 0.08
CA PRO A 174 1.33 -10.33 0.00
C PRO A 174 1.45 -11.22 1.23
N TYR A 175 2.66 -11.40 1.75
CA TYR A 175 2.85 -12.21 2.96
C TYR A 175 2.29 -11.52 4.21
N CYS A 176 2.37 -10.19 4.31
CA CYS A 176 1.72 -9.45 5.39
C CYS A 176 0.20 -9.63 5.36
N ILE A 177 -0.42 -9.60 4.18
CA ILE A 177 -1.86 -9.87 4.01
C ILE A 177 -2.21 -11.30 4.42
N ASP A 178 -1.38 -12.30 4.08
CA ASP A 178 -1.58 -13.69 4.54
C ASP A 178 -1.59 -13.77 6.07
N LEU A 179 -0.66 -13.09 6.75
CA LEU A 179 -0.53 -13.11 8.21
C LEU A 179 -1.73 -12.49 8.93
N ILE A 180 -2.40 -11.52 8.31
CA ILE A 180 -3.63 -10.92 8.84
C ILE A 180 -4.89 -11.61 8.31
N LYS A 181 -4.77 -12.83 7.77
CA LYS A 181 -5.85 -13.67 7.28
C LYS A 181 -6.63 -13.10 6.08
N GLY A 182 -5.99 -12.25 5.29
CA GLY A 182 -6.51 -11.77 4.02
C GLY A 182 -6.37 -12.80 2.89
N PRO A 183 -6.83 -12.45 1.67
CA PRO A 183 -6.73 -13.31 0.50
C PRO A 183 -5.28 -13.52 0.08
N TYR A 184 -5.01 -14.69 -0.49
CA TYR A 184 -3.68 -15.02 -1.02
C TYR A 184 -3.43 -14.22 -2.31
N ILE A 185 -2.40 -13.39 -2.29
CA ILE A 185 -2.05 -12.51 -3.41
C ILE A 185 -0.89 -13.14 -4.19
N GLU A 186 -1.13 -13.42 -5.46
CA GLU A 186 -0.11 -13.79 -6.43
C GLU A 186 0.36 -12.55 -7.20
N THR A 187 1.65 -12.51 -7.52
CA THR A 187 2.27 -11.38 -8.20
C THR A 187 2.98 -11.82 -9.48
N ASN A 188 3.10 -10.89 -10.42
CA ASN A 188 3.95 -11.02 -11.58
C ASN A 188 5.43 -10.90 -11.14
N PRO A 189 6.23 -11.97 -11.19
CA PRO A 189 7.60 -11.95 -10.67
C PRO A 189 8.55 -11.05 -11.50
N ALA A 190 8.16 -10.67 -12.72
CA ALA A 190 8.92 -9.72 -13.53
C ALA A 190 8.82 -8.28 -12.96
N ILE A 191 7.72 -7.95 -12.26
CA ILE A 191 7.48 -6.64 -11.65
C ILE A 191 7.89 -6.67 -10.17
N SER A 192 7.26 -7.57 -9.39
CA SER A 192 7.53 -7.71 -7.97
C SER A 192 7.50 -9.17 -7.55
N LYS A 193 8.67 -9.68 -7.17
CA LYS A 193 8.80 -11.05 -6.66
C LYS A 193 8.49 -11.06 -5.16
N THR A 194 7.33 -11.61 -4.81
CA THR A 194 6.92 -11.78 -3.42
C THR A 194 7.84 -12.75 -2.69
N PHE A 195 8.19 -12.42 -1.46
CA PHE A 195 8.85 -13.33 -0.54
C PHE A 195 7.83 -13.93 0.42
N ARG A 196 7.82 -15.27 0.48
CA ARG A 196 7.12 -16.06 1.50
C ARG A 196 8.04 -17.15 2.05
N PRO A 197 8.03 -17.44 3.35
CA PRO A 197 8.72 -18.61 3.87
C PRO A 197 8.09 -19.89 3.30
N LYS A 198 8.87 -20.96 3.20
CA LYS A 198 8.41 -22.24 2.60
C LYS A 198 7.10 -22.75 3.22
N SER A 199 6.92 -22.53 4.53
CA SER A 199 5.72 -22.94 5.27
C SER A 199 4.44 -22.19 4.89
N ALA A 200 4.57 -21.03 4.22
CA ALA A 200 3.45 -20.18 3.80
C ALA A 200 3.15 -20.28 2.28
N LEU A 201 3.90 -21.08 1.55
CA LEU A 201 3.65 -21.33 0.14
C LEU A 201 2.45 -22.26 -0.03
N ARG A 202 1.49 -21.85 -0.86
CA ARG A 202 0.42 -22.74 -1.32
C ARG A 202 0.92 -23.63 -2.46
N PRO A 203 0.48 -24.89 -2.56
CA PRO A 203 0.76 -25.70 -3.73
C PRO A 203 0.19 -25.01 -4.98
N PRO A 204 0.82 -25.17 -6.16
CA PRO A 204 0.25 -24.65 -7.39
C PRO A 204 -1.16 -25.21 -7.57
N ALA A 205 -2.08 -24.37 -8.08
CA ALA A 205 -3.40 -24.82 -8.45
C ALA A 205 -3.28 -25.91 -9.52
N ALA A 206 -3.96 -27.04 -9.29
CA ALA A 206 -3.94 -28.18 -10.19
C ALA A 206 -4.67 -27.89 -11.51
#